data_fe02ce09e87288b63cbd610cb350ae40
#
_entry.id   fe02ce09e87288b63cbd610cb350ae40
#
_cell.length_a   1.000
_cell.length_b   1.000
_cell.length_c   1.000
_cell.angle_alpha   90.00
_cell.angle_beta   90.00
_cell.angle_gamma   90.00
#
_symmetry.space_group_name_H-M   'P 1'
#
loop_
_entity.id
_entity.type
_entity.pdbx_description
1 polymer ?
#
loop_
_entity_poly.entity_id
_entity_poly.type
_entity_poly.pdbx_seq_one_letter_code
_entity_poly.pdbx_strand_id
1 'polypeptide(L)'
;IIILDDLGYRPSDVAAFSLPKEITFSILPQTPLASKIALRAEQEGRAVMLHMPMQAQSGKDMGPLGLTTDMFAGAITYNLRKAMKSVPNAVGVNNHMGSAFTGQQKGMEALLKEVKRQGLFFVDSRTTVLTKGEEIAQRLGVPSASRQVFLDHKLEPAFLLKQFNHMKRIAKKNGHVVVIGHPHPETVDFLKTHLPSLEKEGLTLTSVADYFSHAPKVAKQFGKERNQTASLNNADVKDSKVSMTEENALHSSGLMHSSAEKGVAERLGTAPNE
;
A
#
# COMPACT_ATOMS: atom_id res chain seq x y z
N ILE A 1 -7.31 13.41 6.81
CA ILE A 1 -7.95 12.13 6.42
C ILE A 1 -7.61 11.13 7.51
N ILE A 2 -8.61 10.43 8.07
CA ILE A 2 -8.42 9.32 9.01
C ILE A 2 -9.09 8.08 8.41
N ILE A 3 -8.34 6.98 8.36
CA ILE A 3 -8.80 5.69 7.88
C ILE A 3 -8.74 4.71 9.04
N LEU A 4 -9.81 3.95 9.25
CA LEU A 4 -9.80 2.81 10.17
C LEU A 4 -9.66 1.53 9.36
N ASP A 5 -8.55 0.83 9.55
CA ASP A 5 -8.23 -0.44 8.91
C ASP A 5 -8.78 -1.65 9.70
N ASP A 6 -8.67 -2.84 9.16
CA ASP A 6 -9.00 -4.15 9.77
C ASP A 6 -10.48 -4.35 10.16
N LEU A 7 -11.42 -3.59 9.59
CA LEU A 7 -12.84 -3.84 9.84
C LEU A 7 -13.32 -5.13 9.17
N GLY A 8 -14.25 -5.82 9.84
CA GLY A 8 -15.02 -6.92 9.26
C GLY A 8 -15.01 -8.23 10.05
N TYR A 9 -14.05 -8.44 10.94
CA TYR A 9 -13.97 -9.67 11.73
C TYR A 9 -14.79 -9.65 13.02
N ARG A 10 -14.83 -8.52 13.74
CA ARG A 10 -15.32 -8.45 15.10
C ARG A 10 -16.69 -7.77 15.17
N PRO A 11 -17.64 -8.30 15.97
CA PRO A 11 -18.88 -7.56 16.25
C PRO A 11 -18.64 -6.16 16.81
N SER A 12 -17.55 -5.95 17.56
CA SER A 12 -17.15 -4.64 18.08
C SER A 12 -16.80 -3.62 17.02
N ASP A 13 -16.45 -4.03 15.78
CA ASP A 13 -16.11 -3.10 14.69
C ASP A 13 -17.27 -2.14 14.38
N VAL A 14 -18.51 -2.53 14.69
CA VAL A 14 -19.68 -1.65 14.48
C VAL A 14 -19.66 -0.41 15.38
N ALA A 15 -18.87 -0.39 16.47
CA ALA A 15 -18.73 0.79 17.31
C ALA A 15 -18.09 1.97 16.55
N ALA A 16 -17.30 1.70 15.51
CA ALA A 16 -16.71 2.70 14.64
C ALA A 16 -17.75 3.60 13.95
N PHE A 17 -18.98 3.12 13.76
CA PHE A 17 -20.09 3.92 13.19
C PHE A 17 -20.52 5.10 14.06
N SER A 18 -20.13 5.14 15.33
CA SER A 18 -20.34 6.28 16.20
C SER A 18 -19.42 7.48 15.94
N LEU A 19 -18.42 7.29 15.09
CA LEU A 19 -17.51 8.35 14.63
C LEU A 19 -18.12 9.13 13.45
N PRO A 20 -17.66 10.38 13.19
CA PRO A 20 -18.09 11.16 12.04
C PRO A 20 -17.96 10.39 10.71
N LYS A 21 -18.86 10.62 9.78
CA LYS A 21 -18.89 9.92 8.48
C LYS A 21 -17.69 10.18 7.60
N GLU A 22 -16.96 11.23 7.86
CA GLU A 22 -15.69 11.59 7.20
C GLU A 22 -14.56 10.61 7.53
N ILE A 23 -14.69 9.82 8.61
CA ILE A 23 -13.77 8.70 8.90
C ILE A 23 -14.02 7.61 7.86
N THR A 24 -13.00 7.33 7.06
CA THR A 24 -13.06 6.28 6.02
C THR A 24 -12.88 4.90 6.65
N PHE A 25 -13.66 3.92 6.23
CA PHE A 25 -13.54 2.54 6.65
C PHE A 25 -12.77 1.72 5.61
N SER A 26 -11.78 0.97 6.06
CA SER A 26 -11.02 0.03 5.22
C SER A 26 -11.29 -1.39 5.72
N ILE A 27 -11.92 -2.19 4.85
CA ILE A 27 -12.58 -3.44 5.22
C ILE A 27 -11.83 -4.61 4.62
N LEU A 28 -11.50 -5.59 5.47
CA LEU A 28 -10.89 -6.86 5.05
C LEU A 28 -11.88 -7.70 4.24
N PRO A 29 -11.45 -8.26 3.09
CA PRO A 29 -12.33 -9.03 2.22
C PRO A 29 -12.70 -10.39 2.84
N GLN A 30 -13.88 -10.89 2.47
CA GLN A 30 -14.39 -12.21 2.88
C GLN A 30 -14.46 -12.43 4.41
N THR A 31 -14.52 -11.37 5.18
CA THR A 31 -14.77 -11.42 6.62
C THR A 31 -16.26 -11.50 6.91
N PRO A 32 -16.68 -12.03 8.09
CA PRO A 32 -18.10 -12.25 8.40
C PRO A 32 -18.98 -11.01 8.29
N LEU A 33 -18.43 -9.83 8.53
CA LEU A 33 -19.18 -8.58 8.55
C LEU A 33 -18.83 -7.65 7.36
N ALA A 34 -17.94 -8.04 6.45
CA ALA A 34 -17.44 -7.17 5.38
C ALA A 34 -18.56 -6.49 4.60
N SER A 35 -19.44 -7.27 3.97
CA SER A 35 -20.55 -6.71 3.17
C SER A 35 -21.53 -5.92 4.00
N LYS A 36 -21.85 -6.36 5.23
CA LYS A 36 -22.77 -5.67 6.12
C LYS A 36 -22.25 -4.28 6.52
N ILE A 37 -20.96 -4.19 6.86
CA ILE A 37 -20.32 -2.92 7.20
C ILE A 37 -20.25 -2.02 5.97
N ALA A 38 -19.86 -2.56 4.80
CA ALA A 38 -19.76 -1.79 3.56
C ALA A 38 -21.10 -1.19 3.14
N LEU A 39 -22.18 -1.97 3.16
CA LEU A 39 -23.53 -1.51 2.81
C LEU A 39 -24.07 -0.46 3.80
N ARG A 40 -23.84 -0.66 5.09
CA ARG A 40 -24.23 0.34 6.10
C ARG A 40 -23.44 1.63 5.93
N ALA A 41 -22.14 1.55 5.69
CA ALA A 41 -21.29 2.72 5.45
C ALA A 41 -21.80 3.54 4.25
N GLU A 42 -22.19 2.88 3.16
CA GLU A 42 -22.79 3.51 2.00
C GLU A 42 -24.07 4.26 2.35
N GLN A 43 -24.99 3.61 3.10
CA GLN A 43 -26.24 4.23 3.54
C GLN A 43 -26.02 5.50 4.38
N GLU A 44 -24.91 5.57 5.13
CA GLU A 44 -24.52 6.74 5.91
C GLU A 44 -23.70 7.78 5.09
N GLY A 45 -23.41 7.50 3.80
CA GLY A 45 -22.56 8.35 2.96
C GLY A 45 -21.09 8.34 3.37
N ARG A 46 -20.63 7.25 3.97
CA ARG A 46 -19.26 7.06 4.43
C ARG A 46 -18.43 6.36 3.37
N ALA A 47 -17.24 6.89 3.07
CA ALA A 47 -16.32 6.27 2.15
C ALA A 47 -15.79 4.92 2.68
N VAL A 48 -15.72 3.92 1.79
CA VAL A 48 -15.22 2.59 2.06
C VAL A 48 -14.04 2.30 1.15
N MET A 49 -13.01 1.65 1.69
CA MET A 49 -11.86 1.09 0.97
C MET A 49 -11.80 -0.44 1.14
N LEU A 50 -11.25 -1.12 0.15
CA LEU A 50 -10.83 -2.50 0.29
C LEU A 50 -9.47 -2.54 1.01
N HIS A 51 -9.42 -3.17 2.17
CA HIS A 51 -8.18 -3.46 2.89
C HIS A 51 -7.60 -4.77 2.35
N MET A 52 -6.75 -4.65 1.30
CA MET A 52 -6.28 -5.81 0.54
C MET A 52 -5.16 -6.54 1.28
N PRO A 53 -5.35 -7.83 1.62
CA PRO A 53 -4.33 -8.61 2.29
C PRO A 53 -3.12 -8.83 1.38
N MET A 54 -1.91 -8.59 1.92
CA MET A 54 -0.65 -8.71 1.19
C MET A 54 0.43 -9.34 2.08
N GLN A 55 1.28 -10.14 1.48
CA GLN A 55 2.32 -10.89 2.16
C GLN A 55 3.26 -10.00 2.98
N ALA A 56 3.43 -10.37 4.25
CA ALA A 56 4.40 -9.77 5.16
C ALA A 56 5.72 -10.57 5.16
N GLN A 57 6.83 -9.90 5.47
CA GLN A 57 8.13 -10.55 5.66
C GLN A 57 8.14 -11.53 6.85
N SER A 58 7.26 -11.30 7.84
CA SER A 58 7.14 -12.17 9.01
C SER A 58 6.53 -13.54 8.72
N GLY A 59 5.96 -13.76 7.53
CA GLY A 59 5.24 -14.98 7.20
C GLY A 59 3.89 -15.17 7.92
N LYS A 60 3.42 -14.16 8.66
CA LYS A 60 2.10 -14.22 9.31
C LYS A 60 0.99 -14.40 8.27
N ASP A 61 -0.03 -15.16 8.64
CA ASP A 61 -1.24 -15.29 7.83
C ASP A 61 -1.90 -13.94 7.64
N MET A 62 -2.12 -13.58 6.38
CA MET A 62 -2.74 -12.30 5.99
C MET A 62 -4.24 -12.42 5.76
N GLY A 63 -4.78 -13.62 5.81
CA GLY A 63 -6.20 -13.89 5.55
C GLY A 63 -6.52 -14.21 4.09
N PRO A 64 -7.82 -14.33 3.77
CA PRO A 64 -8.29 -14.81 2.48
C PRO A 64 -7.95 -13.85 1.34
N LEU A 65 -7.72 -14.41 0.14
CA LEU A 65 -7.40 -13.69 -1.09
C LEU A 65 -6.08 -12.89 -1.03
N GLY A 66 -5.22 -13.17 -0.06
CA GLY A 66 -3.94 -12.49 0.10
C GLY A 66 -3.08 -12.53 -1.17
N LEU A 67 -2.33 -11.45 -1.39
CA LEU A 67 -1.39 -11.34 -2.49
C LEU A 67 0.01 -11.73 -2.03
N THR A 68 0.61 -12.71 -2.70
CA THR A 68 1.96 -13.21 -2.40
C THR A 68 2.97 -12.80 -3.46
N THR A 69 4.23 -12.79 -3.10
CA THR A 69 5.33 -12.31 -3.96
C THR A 69 5.63 -13.21 -5.17
N ASP A 70 5.17 -14.46 -5.13
CA ASP A 70 5.31 -15.47 -6.19
C ASP A 70 4.13 -15.48 -7.17
N MET A 71 3.06 -14.72 -6.90
CA MET A 71 1.89 -14.67 -7.77
C MET A 71 2.20 -13.98 -9.10
N PHE A 72 1.71 -14.58 -10.19
CA PHE A 72 1.68 -13.94 -11.49
C PHE A 72 0.52 -12.92 -11.61
N ALA A 73 0.64 -11.98 -12.55
CA ALA A 73 -0.30 -10.85 -12.68
C ALA A 73 -1.78 -11.25 -12.77
N GLY A 74 -2.09 -12.36 -13.45
CA GLY A 74 -3.47 -12.87 -13.56
C GLY A 74 -4.06 -13.29 -12.22
N ALA A 75 -3.26 -13.94 -11.36
CA ALA A 75 -3.69 -14.34 -10.02
C ALA A 75 -3.93 -13.12 -9.11
N ILE A 76 -3.04 -12.12 -9.17
CA ILE A 76 -3.20 -10.86 -8.46
C ILE A 76 -4.51 -10.17 -8.86
N THR A 77 -4.75 -10.04 -10.17
CA THR A 77 -5.98 -9.45 -10.72
C THR A 77 -7.22 -10.22 -10.29
N TYR A 78 -7.18 -11.55 -10.33
CA TYR A 78 -8.28 -12.42 -9.90
C TYR A 78 -8.61 -12.21 -8.42
N ASN A 79 -7.60 -12.26 -7.53
CA ASN A 79 -7.79 -12.07 -6.11
C ASN A 79 -8.34 -10.67 -5.79
N LEU A 80 -7.80 -9.61 -6.40
CA LEU A 80 -8.32 -8.25 -6.22
C LEU A 80 -9.80 -8.17 -6.62
N ARG A 81 -10.18 -8.65 -7.81
CA ARG A 81 -11.57 -8.62 -8.27
C ARG A 81 -12.51 -9.42 -7.37
N LYS A 82 -12.05 -10.56 -6.87
CA LYS A 82 -12.82 -11.38 -5.94
C LYS A 82 -12.98 -10.70 -4.58
N ALA A 83 -11.92 -10.04 -4.09
CA ALA A 83 -11.94 -9.26 -2.86
C ALA A 83 -12.93 -8.08 -2.96
N MET A 84 -12.91 -7.33 -4.06
CA MET A 84 -13.84 -6.22 -4.33
C MET A 84 -15.30 -6.63 -4.27
N LYS A 85 -15.65 -7.85 -4.66
CA LYS A 85 -17.05 -8.35 -4.57
C LYS A 85 -17.55 -8.49 -3.14
N SER A 86 -16.66 -8.72 -2.17
CA SER A 86 -17.02 -8.85 -0.75
C SER A 86 -17.04 -7.50 0.00
N VAL A 87 -16.50 -6.46 -0.63
CA VAL A 87 -16.51 -5.09 -0.11
C VAL A 87 -17.13 -4.18 -1.17
N PRO A 88 -18.46 -4.23 -1.33
CA PRO A 88 -19.15 -3.43 -2.34
C PRO A 88 -18.93 -1.94 -2.08
N ASN A 89 -18.96 -1.15 -3.14
CA ASN A 89 -18.82 0.31 -3.13
C ASN A 89 -17.48 0.84 -2.60
N ALA A 90 -16.44 -0.02 -2.52
CA ALA A 90 -15.10 0.44 -2.22
C ALA A 90 -14.60 1.39 -3.30
N VAL A 91 -14.20 2.60 -2.90
CA VAL A 91 -13.71 3.67 -3.79
C VAL A 91 -12.20 3.65 -3.97
N GLY A 92 -11.49 2.85 -3.19
CA GLY A 92 -10.04 2.71 -3.22
C GLY A 92 -9.55 1.44 -2.55
N VAL A 93 -8.25 1.24 -2.59
CA VAL A 93 -7.55 0.08 -2.01
C VAL A 93 -6.39 0.58 -1.15
N ASN A 94 -6.17 -0.04 0.00
CA ASN A 94 -4.93 0.06 0.75
C ASN A 94 -4.43 -1.33 1.17
N ASN A 95 -3.20 -1.43 1.64
CA ASN A 95 -2.62 -2.72 1.99
C ASN A 95 -2.79 -3.06 3.46
N HIS A 96 -3.39 -4.25 3.73
CA HIS A 96 -3.26 -4.96 5.00
C HIS A 96 -1.92 -5.70 5.02
N MET A 97 -1.10 -5.49 6.07
CA MET A 97 0.28 -6.00 6.08
C MET A 97 1.06 -5.55 4.83
N GLY A 98 1.76 -6.48 4.16
CA GLY A 98 2.36 -6.25 2.85
C GLY A 98 3.83 -5.87 2.89
N SER A 99 4.55 -6.02 4.01
CA SER A 99 5.96 -5.62 4.08
C SER A 99 6.89 -6.37 3.12
N ALA A 100 6.48 -7.56 2.62
CA ALA A 100 7.17 -8.24 1.53
C ALA A 100 6.61 -7.82 0.16
N PHE A 101 5.28 -7.88 -0.01
CA PHE A 101 4.65 -7.68 -1.30
C PHE A 101 4.81 -6.25 -1.84
N THR A 102 4.61 -5.22 -1.01
CA THR A 102 4.66 -3.81 -1.45
C THR A 102 6.06 -3.36 -1.90
N GLY A 103 7.11 -4.07 -1.49
CA GLY A 103 8.48 -3.90 -2.00
C GLY A 103 8.73 -4.51 -3.38
N GLN A 104 7.81 -5.36 -3.89
CA GLN A 104 7.96 -6.07 -5.15
C GLN A 104 7.37 -5.28 -6.32
N GLN A 105 8.23 -4.81 -7.21
CA GLN A 105 7.81 -3.96 -8.33
C GLN A 105 6.77 -4.65 -9.23
N LYS A 106 7.02 -5.89 -9.66
CA LYS A 106 6.13 -6.61 -10.60
C LYS A 106 4.73 -6.84 -10.02
N GLY A 107 4.66 -7.26 -8.75
CA GLY A 107 3.39 -7.49 -8.05
C GLY A 107 2.59 -6.19 -7.89
N MET A 108 3.24 -5.13 -7.42
CA MET A 108 2.61 -3.82 -7.26
C MET A 108 2.18 -3.22 -8.60
N GLU A 109 2.95 -3.37 -9.67
CA GLU A 109 2.52 -2.93 -11.02
C GLU A 109 1.27 -3.66 -11.50
N ALA A 110 1.19 -4.98 -11.31
CA ALA A 110 0.01 -5.77 -11.69
C ALA A 110 -1.23 -5.32 -10.89
N LEU A 111 -1.11 -5.17 -9.58
CA LEU A 111 -2.17 -4.68 -8.71
C LEU A 111 -2.65 -3.29 -9.13
N LEU A 112 -1.73 -2.34 -9.26
CA LEU A 112 -2.07 -0.94 -9.50
C LEU A 112 -2.58 -0.66 -10.92
N LYS A 113 -2.19 -1.47 -11.92
CA LYS A 113 -2.83 -1.45 -13.25
C LYS A 113 -4.31 -1.83 -13.15
N GLU A 114 -4.65 -2.83 -12.34
CA GLU A 114 -6.05 -3.23 -12.15
C GLU A 114 -6.82 -2.21 -11.30
N VAL A 115 -6.22 -1.63 -10.25
CA VAL A 115 -6.77 -0.52 -9.48
C VAL A 115 -7.14 0.65 -10.40
N LYS A 116 -6.21 1.04 -11.30
CA LYS A 116 -6.45 2.07 -12.32
C LYS A 116 -7.61 1.71 -13.25
N ARG A 117 -7.62 0.47 -13.76
CA ARG A 117 -8.67 0.01 -14.68
C ARG A 117 -10.07 0.08 -14.05
N GLN A 118 -10.15 -0.09 -12.73
CA GLN A 118 -11.41 0.02 -11.99
C GLN A 118 -11.74 1.46 -11.56
N GLY A 119 -10.89 2.44 -11.88
CA GLY A 119 -11.11 3.84 -11.50
C GLY A 119 -10.94 4.11 -9.99
N LEU A 120 -10.22 3.22 -9.29
CA LEU A 120 -9.98 3.31 -7.85
C LEU A 120 -8.71 4.11 -7.55
N PHE A 121 -8.62 4.65 -6.33
CA PHE A 121 -7.38 5.21 -5.81
C PHE A 121 -6.64 4.20 -4.91
N PHE A 122 -5.38 4.52 -4.59
CA PHE A 122 -4.54 3.69 -3.74
C PHE A 122 -3.98 4.49 -2.57
N VAL A 123 -4.07 3.93 -1.36
CA VAL A 123 -3.38 4.46 -0.18
C VAL A 123 -2.34 3.46 0.28
N ASP A 124 -1.07 3.86 0.27
CA ASP A 124 0.02 3.05 0.80
C ASP A 124 0.03 3.13 2.32
N SER A 125 -0.27 2.02 3.01
CA SER A 125 -0.26 1.92 4.47
C SER A 125 1.16 1.95 5.05
N ARG A 126 2.21 1.89 4.19
CA ARG A 126 3.63 2.00 4.56
C ARG A 126 4.03 1.09 5.72
N THR A 127 3.75 -0.20 5.57
CA THR A 127 4.14 -1.25 6.53
C THR A 127 5.63 -1.59 6.46
N THR A 128 6.34 -1.04 5.48
CA THR A 128 7.79 -1.08 5.31
C THR A 128 8.29 0.22 4.70
N VAL A 129 9.52 0.60 5.01
CA VAL A 129 10.20 1.74 4.37
C VAL A 129 10.60 1.42 2.92
N LEU A 130 10.62 0.15 2.54
CA LEU A 130 10.97 -0.35 1.21
C LEU A 130 9.77 -0.42 0.26
N THR A 131 8.61 0.05 0.68
CA THR A 131 7.42 0.05 -0.19
C THR A 131 7.65 0.85 -1.47
N LYS A 132 7.14 0.34 -2.58
CA LYS A 132 7.09 0.99 -3.89
C LYS A 132 5.67 1.38 -4.29
N GLY A 133 4.71 1.23 -3.36
CA GLY A 133 3.29 1.39 -3.63
C GLY A 133 2.95 2.75 -4.22
N GLU A 134 3.25 3.83 -3.50
CA GLU A 134 2.94 5.19 -3.94
C GLU A 134 3.74 5.58 -5.20
N GLU A 135 5.03 5.24 -5.28
CA GLU A 135 5.87 5.54 -6.43
C GLU A 135 5.30 4.93 -7.73
N ILE A 136 4.93 3.64 -7.68
CA ILE A 136 4.36 2.94 -8.83
C ILE A 136 2.98 3.47 -9.16
N ALA A 137 2.14 3.77 -8.16
CA ALA A 137 0.82 4.37 -8.37
C ALA A 137 0.93 5.71 -9.11
N GLN A 138 1.81 6.59 -8.68
CA GLN A 138 2.07 7.89 -9.33
C GLN A 138 2.56 7.70 -10.76
N ARG A 139 3.51 6.80 -11.00
CA ARG A 139 4.03 6.51 -12.34
C ARG A 139 2.95 5.97 -13.28
N LEU A 140 2.03 5.17 -12.78
CA LEU A 140 0.90 4.65 -13.54
C LEU A 140 -0.26 5.64 -13.68
N GLY A 141 -0.23 6.77 -12.99
CA GLY A 141 -1.31 7.75 -12.95
C GLY A 141 -2.53 7.25 -12.18
N VAL A 142 -2.31 6.45 -11.12
CA VAL A 142 -3.31 6.10 -10.11
C VAL A 142 -3.32 7.21 -9.06
N PRO A 143 -4.47 7.82 -8.75
CA PRO A 143 -4.55 8.74 -7.63
C PRO A 143 -4.11 8.03 -6.35
N SER A 144 -3.13 8.58 -5.63
CA SER A 144 -2.52 7.88 -4.51
C SER A 144 -2.03 8.80 -3.41
N ALA A 145 -1.97 8.27 -2.19
CA ALA A 145 -1.40 8.90 -1.02
C ALA A 145 -0.72 7.85 -0.15
N SER A 146 0.08 8.30 0.81
CA SER A 146 0.72 7.43 1.81
C SER A 146 0.34 7.82 3.22
N ARG A 147 0.28 6.84 4.11
CA ARG A 147 0.15 7.07 5.55
C ARG A 147 1.33 7.86 6.10
N GLN A 148 1.05 8.97 6.77
CA GLN A 148 2.04 9.74 7.50
C GLN A 148 2.02 9.46 9.02
N VAL A 149 0.87 9.09 9.57
CA VAL A 149 0.73 8.81 11.00
C VAL A 149 0.07 7.46 11.23
N PHE A 150 0.63 6.65 12.13
CA PHE A 150 0.02 5.47 12.67
C PHE A 150 -0.51 5.81 14.06
N LEU A 151 -1.83 5.90 14.18
CA LEU A 151 -2.47 6.48 15.36
C LEU A 151 -2.32 5.61 16.60
N ASP A 152 -2.54 4.30 16.45
CA ASP A 152 -2.79 3.35 17.53
C ASP A 152 -1.83 2.14 17.48
N HIS A 153 -0.59 2.36 17.11
CA HIS A 153 0.45 1.34 17.27
C HIS A 153 0.58 0.86 18.74
N LYS A 154 0.23 1.75 19.68
CA LYS A 154 0.01 1.47 21.10
C LYS A 154 -1.31 2.11 21.51
N LEU A 155 -2.06 1.42 22.36
CA LEU A 155 -3.40 1.83 22.78
C LEU A 155 -3.42 2.75 24.02
N GLU A 156 -2.26 2.97 24.67
CA GLU A 156 -2.18 3.85 25.82
C GLU A 156 -2.62 5.28 25.46
N PRO A 157 -3.47 5.92 26.29
CA PRO A 157 -4.00 7.25 26.01
C PRO A 157 -2.94 8.32 25.72
N ALA A 158 -1.81 8.25 26.44
CA ALA A 158 -0.69 9.17 26.20
C ALA A 158 -0.05 9.00 24.84
N PHE A 159 0.01 7.76 24.32
CA PHE A 159 0.52 7.48 22.98
C PHE A 159 -0.45 7.96 21.92
N LEU A 160 -1.74 7.65 22.05
CA LEU A 160 -2.79 8.13 21.12
C LEU A 160 -2.77 9.65 21.02
N LEU A 161 -2.71 10.34 22.16
CA LEU A 161 -2.63 11.80 22.21
C LEU A 161 -1.37 12.36 21.54
N LYS A 162 -0.23 11.70 21.74
CA LYS A 162 1.03 12.05 21.06
C LYS A 162 0.89 11.97 19.55
N GLN A 163 0.31 10.88 19.03
CA GLN A 163 0.10 10.68 17.59
C GLN A 163 -0.94 11.65 17.03
N PHE A 164 -2.00 11.93 17.75
CA PHE A 164 -3.02 12.91 17.37
C PHE A 164 -2.42 14.33 17.26
N ASN A 165 -1.59 14.73 18.23
CA ASN A 165 -0.87 16.00 18.16
C ASN A 165 0.17 16.02 17.03
N HIS A 166 0.79 14.89 16.70
CA HIS A 166 1.70 14.76 15.56
C HIS A 166 0.95 14.93 14.24
N MET A 167 -0.21 14.27 14.09
CA MET A 167 -1.12 14.44 12.96
C MET A 167 -1.46 15.92 12.73
N LYS A 168 -1.88 16.64 13.78
CA LYS A 168 -2.23 18.07 13.69
C LYS A 168 -1.06 18.93 13.18
N ARG A 169 0.16 18.66 13.66
CA ARG A 169 1.37 19.38 13.20
C ARG A 169 1.66 19.11 11.71
N ILE A 170 1.53 17.87 11.26
CA ILE A 170 1.73 17.52 9.84
C ILE A 170 0.67 18.21 8.98
N ALA A 171 -0.61 18.15 9.38
CA ALA A 171 -1.70 18.78 8.65
C ALA A 171 -1.48 20.29 8.49
N LYS A 172 -1.11 20.99 9.58
CA LYS A 172 -0.80 22.44 9.55
C LYS A 172 0.40 22.77 8.67
N LYS A 173 1.41 21.89 8.64
CA LYS A 173 2.63 22.12 7.83
C LYS A 173 2.42 21.84 6.34
N ASN A 174 1.71 20.77 6.00
CA ASN A 174 1.64 20.23 4.65
C ASN A 174 0.28 20.50 3.96
N GLY A 175 -0.69 21.09 4.67
CA GLY A 175 -2.06 21.28 4.19
C GLY A 175 -2.93 20.04 4.28
N HIS A 176 -2.35 18.86 4.48
CA HIS A 176 -3.06 17.58 4.66
C HIS A 176 -2.23 16.55 5.43
N VAL A 177 -2.91 15.51 5.91
CA VAL A 177 -2.27 14.33 6.53
C VAL A 177 -3.17 13.11 6.35
N VAL A 178 -2.57 11.96 6.05
CA VAL A 178 -3.24 10.65 6.06
C VAL A 178 -2.82 9.88 7.31
N VAL A 179 -3.82 9.51 8.10
CA VAL A 179 -3.69 8.81 9.37
C VAL A 179 -4.38 7.46 9.25
N ILE A 180 -3.74 6.42 9.75
CA ILE A 180 -4.34 5.08 9.87
C ILE A 180 -4.41 4.71 11.34
N GLY A 181 -5.55 4.18 11.75
CA GLY A 181 -5.82 3.51 13.02
C GLY A 181 -6.71 2.29 12.81
N HIS A 182 -7.12 1.64 13.89
CA HIS A 182 -7.93 0.43 13.87
C HIS A 182 -9.17 0.59 14.77
N PRO A 183 -10.21 -0.24 14.62
CA PRO A 183 -11.46 -0.12 15.38
C PRO A 183 -11.34 -0.72 16.80
N HIS A 184 -10.22 -0.46 17.49
CA HIS A 184 -10.08 -0.77 18.90
C HIS A 184 -11.01 0.14 19.72
N PRO A 185 -11.67 -0.38 20.78
CA PRO A 185 -12.50 0.46 21.65
C PRO A 185 -11.78 1.72 22.13
N GLU A 186 -10.53 1.59 22.52
CA GLU A 186 -9.68 2.71 23.00
C GLU A 186 -9.47 3.75 21.90
N THR A 187 -9.24 3.33 20.65
CA THR A 187 -9.07 4.23 19.50
C THR A 187 -10.37 4.95 19.18
N VAL A 188 -11.49 4.22 19.17
CA VAL A 188 -12.82 4.79 18.89
C VAL A 188 -13.21 5.82 19.94
N ASP A 189 -13.06 5.51 21.24
CA ASP A 189 -13.40 6.42 22.34
C ASP A 189 -12.46 7.64 22.37
N PHE A 190 -11.18 7.42 22.10
CA PHE A 190 -10.21 8.51 21.96
C PHE A 190 -10.61 9.47 20.82
N LEU A 191 -10.95 8.95 19.64
CA LEU A 191 -11.35 9.76 18.50
C LEU A 191 -12.65 10.51 18.76
N LYS A 192 -13.67 9.91 19.39
CA LYS A 192 -14.91 10.59 19.80
C LYS A 192 -14.62 11.82 20.66
N THR A 193 -13.70 11.68 21.60
CA THR A 193 -13.36 12.74 22.56
C THR A 193 -12.57 13.87 21.90
N HIS A 194 -11.63 13.55 20.98
CA HIS A 194 -10.65 14.52 20.51
C HIS A 194 -10.96 15.13 19.15
N LEU A 195 -11.73 14.46 18.28
CA LEU A 195 -12.08 15.00 16.95
C LEU A 195 -12.77 16.37 17.00
N PRO A 196 -13.68 16.66 17.95
CA PRO A 196 -14.32 17.97 18.00
C PRO A 196 -13.36 19.15 18.21
N SER A 197 -12.14 18.88 18.68
CA SER A 197 -11.11 19.92 18.85
C SER A 197 -10.48 20.39 17.53
N LEU A 198 -10.57 19.59 16.45
CA LEU A 198 -9.89 19.88 15.19
C LEU A 198 -10.39 21.17 14.55
N GLU A 199 -11.69 21.37 14.51
CA GLU A 199 -12.32 22.57 13.93
C GLU A 199 -11.88 23.85 14.63
N LYS A 200 -11.81 23.82 15.98
CA LYS A 200 -11.31 24.95 16.79
C LYS A 200 -9.85 25.30 16.50
N GLU A 201 -9.10 24.35 15.96
CA GLU A 201 -7.70 24.52 15.58
C GLU A 201 -7.50 24.80 14.09
N GLY A 202 -8.60 25.04 13.32
CA GLY A 202 -8.58 25.32 11.90
C GLY A 202 -8.26 24.11 11.03
N LEU A 203 -8.55 22.91 11.54
CA LEU A 203 -8.37 21.64 10.81
C LEU A 203 -9.73 21.03 10.48
N THR A 204 -9.92 20.63 9.23
CA THR A 204 -11.15 19.98 8.74
C THR A 204 -10.91 18.49 8.54
N LEU A 205 -11.79 17.66 9.10
CA LEU A 205 -11.81 16.24 8.80
C LEU A 205 -12.47 16.04 7.42
N THR A 206 -11.83 15.26 6.57
CA THR A 206 -12.35 14.94 5.23
C THR A 206 -12.20 13.45 4.93
N SER A 207 -13.14 12.91 4.17
CA SER A 207 -13.03 11.51 3.72
C SER A 207 -11.92 11.37 2.67
N VAL A 208 -11.44 10.13 2.49
CA VAL A 208 -10.46 9.84 1.43
C VAL A 208 -11.06 10.09 0.03
N ALA A 209 -12.35 9.86 -0.16
CA ALA A 209 -13.04 10.09 -1.42
C ALA A 209 -13.10 11.59 -1.76
N ASP A 210 -13.47 12.42 -0.79
CA ASP A 210 -13.51 13.88 -0.96
C ASP A 210 -12.11 14.44 -1.20
N TYR A 211 -11.11 13.95 -0.49
CA TYR A 211 -9.72 14.35 -0.70
C TYR A 211 -9.29 14.14 -2.14
N PHE A 212 -9.50 12.95 -2.71
CA PHE A 212 -9.11 12.67 -4.10
C PHE A 212 -9.99 13.38 -5.14
N SER A 213 -11.25 13.68 -4.81
CA SER A 213 -12.15 14.44 -5.69
C SER A 213 -11.77 15.93 -5.78
N HIS A 214 -11.28 16.50 -4.70
CA HIS A 214 -10.95 17.93 -4.59
C HIS A 214 -9.46 18.21 -4.62
N ALA A 215 -8.59 17.18 -4.53
CA ALA A 215 -7.15 17.39 -4.64
C ALA A 215 -6.84 18.09 -5.96
N PRO A 216 -6.25 19.31 -5.95
CA PRO A 216 -5.81 19.93 -7.18
C PRO A 216 -4.92 18.93 -7.90
N LYS A 217 -4.95 18.92 -9.25
CA LYS A 217 -4.13 18.06 -10.12
C LYS A 217 -2.62 18.36 -9.93
N VAL A 218 -2.15 18.36 -8.70
CA VAL A 218 -0.77 18.63 -8.26
C VAL A 218 0.19 17.53 -8.74
N ALA A 219 -0.33 16.38 -9.14
CA ALA A 219 0.46 15.31 -9.74
C ALA A 219 1.17 15.70 -11.06
N LYS A 220 0.84 16.86 -11.68
CA LYS A 220 1.53 17.32 -12.89
C LYS A 220 2.77 18.18 -12.61
N GLN A 221 2.93 18.78 -11.43
CA GLN A 221 4.06 19.66 -11.13
C GLN A 221 5.32 18.91 -10.70
N PHE A 222 5.19 17.87 -9.89
CA PHE A 222 6.36 17.06 -9.48
C PHE A 222 6.98 16.22 -10.61
N GLY A 223 6.22 15.87 -11.65
CA GLY A 223 6.74 15.23 -12.85
C GLY A 223 7.55 16.15 -13.74
N LYS A 224 7.29 17.45 -13.72
CA LYS A 224 8.04 18.45 -14.53
C LYS A 224 9.38 18.81 -13.91
N GLU A 225 9.47 18.92 -12.59
CA GLU A 225 10.74 19.28 -11.92
C GLU A 225 11.75 18.13 -11.95
N ARG A 226 11.31 16.87 -11.84
CA ARG A 226 12.22 15.71 -12.02
C ARG A 226 12.69 15.52 -13.45
N ASN A 227 11.89 15.86 -14.45
CA ASN A 227 12.32 15.78 -15.85
C ASN A 227 13.30 16.91 -16.23
N GLN A 228 13.27 18.06 -15.56
CA GLN A 228 14.26 19.12 -15.77
C GLN A 228 15.60 18.77 -15.14
N THR A 229 15.63 18.16 -13.95
CA THR A 229 16.87 17.67 -13.31
C THR A 229 17.49 16.47 -14.04
N ALA A 230 16.66 15.56 -14.57
CA ALA A 230 17.14 14.45 -15.39
C ALA A 230 17.67 14.90 -16.77
N SER A 231 17.14 15.98 -17.31
CA SER A 231 17.62 16.57 -18.58
C SER A 231 18.95 17.32 -18.42
N LEU A 232 19.18 17.93 -17.27
CA LEU A 232 20.45 18.62 -16.96
C LEU A 232 21.59 17.62 -16.70
N ASN A 233 21.28 16.47 -16.06
CA ASN A 233 22.29 15.41 -15.82
C ASN A 233 22.65 14.60 -17.07
N ASN A 234 21.86 14.65 -18.15
CA ASN A 234 22.19 14.02 -19.44
C ASN A 234 22.93 14.94 -20.41
N ALA A 235 23.02 16.21 -20.14
CA ALA A 235 23.79 17.17 -20.97
C ALA A 235 25.29 17.11 -20.64
N ASP A 236 25.66 16.82 -19.37
CA ASP A 236 27.06 16.77 -18.93
C ASP A 236 27.78 15.44 -19.26
N VAL A 237 27.08 14.43 -19.80
CA VAL A 237 27.69 13.12 -20.17
C VAL A 237 28.02 13.03 -21.66
N LYS A 238 27.63 13.99 -22.50
CA LYS A 238 27.91 13.95 -23.94
C LYS A 238 29.20 14.60 -24.40
N ASP A 239 29.89 15.35 -23.53
CA ASP A 239 31.13 16.06 -23.90
C ASP A 239 32.43 15.38 -23.49
N SER A 240 32.41 14.11 -23.04
CA SER A 240 33.62 13.37 -22.68
C SER A 240 33.88 12.12 -23.50
N LYS A 241 33.49 12.09 -24.77
CA LYS A 241 33.84 11.02 -25.72
C LYS A 241 34.38 11.58 -27.04
N VAL A 242 35.56 12.19 -26.95
CA VAL A 242 36.48 12.32 -28.11
C VAL A 242 37.86 12.08 -27.58
N SER A 243 38.55 11.13 -28.22
CA SER A 243 39.95 10.74 -28.03
C SER A 243 40.18 9.45 -27.20
N MET A 244 40.21 8.35 -27.91
CA MET A 244 41.36 7.39 -27.91
C MET A 244 41.18 6.43 -29.07
N THR A 245 42.04 6.59 -30.04
CA THR A 245 42.27 5.79 -31.23
C THR A 245 42.88 4.44 -30.88
N GLU A 246 42.52 3.44 -31.69
CA GLU A 246 43.22 2.25 -32.16
C GLU A 246 44.53 1.87 -31.50
N GLU A 247 44.60 0.65 -30.90
CA GLU A 247 45.67 -0.30 -31.13
C GLU A 247 45.34 -1.66 -30.51
N ASN A 248 45.64 -2.70 -31.32
CA ASN A 248 45.88 -4.10 -30.97
C ASN A 248 44.70 -5.09 -31.10
N ALA A 249 44.54 -5.50 -32.36
CA ALA A 249 44.20 -6.87 -32.74
C ALA A 249 45.41 -7.81 -32.55
N LEU A 250 45.08 -9.11 -32.39
CA LEU A 250 45.93 -10.29 -32.60
C LEU A 250 46.28 -11.12 -31.35
N HIS A 251 45.90 -12.32 -31.52
CA HIS A 251 46.33 -13.65 -31.09
C HIS A 251 45.26 -14.41 -30.33
N SER A 252 44.61 -15.26 -31.00
CA SER A 252 44.83 -16.66 -31.50
C SER A 252 44.36 -17.70 -30.49
N SER A 253 43.33 -18.38 -30.93
CA SER A 253 43.17 -19.83 -31.12
C SER A 253 43.75 -20.78 -30.04
N GLY A 254 42.91 -21.70 -29.62
CA GLY A 254 43.39 -23.06 -29.41
C GLY A 254 42.78 -23.80 -28.23
N LEU A 255 42.08 -24.81 -28.62
CA LEU A 255 41.99 -26.19 -28.18
C LEU A 255 40.94 -26.63 -27.16
N MET A 256 40.05 -27.33 -27.72
CA MET A 256 39.33 -28.57 -27.38
C MET A 256 39.98 -29.52 -26.37
N HIS A 257 39.14 -30.18 -25.61
CA HIS A 257 38.96 -31.64 -25.38
C HIS A 257 38.35 -31.83 -24.00
N SER A 258 37.17 -32.41 -23.87
CA SER A 258 36.73 -33.82 -23.98
C SER A 258 36.78 -34.59 -22.65
N SER A 259 35.68 -35.30 -22.46
CA SER A 259 35.50 -36.57 -21.73
C SER A 259 34.96 -36.40 -20.28
N ALA A 260 33.79 -36.78 -19.99
CA ALA A 260 33.05 -38.07 -19.99
C ALA A 260 33.02 -38.72 -18.60
N GLU A 261 31.82 -38.95 -18.19
CA GLU A 261 31.22 -40.19 -17.63
C GLU A 261 31.46 -40.65 -16.20
N LYS A 262 30.33 -41.15 -15.68
CA LYS A 262 30.08 -42.24 -14.69
C LYS A 262 30.10 -41.79 -13.22
N GLY A 263 29.14 -42.18 -12.40
CA GLY A 263 28.09 -43.22 -12.38
C GLY A 263 27.42 -43.24 -11.01
N VAL A 264 26.15 -43.48 -11.02
CA VAL A 264 25.39 -44.56 -10.43
C VAL A 264 25.55 -44.87 -8.92
N ALA A 265 24.38 -44.96 -8.31
CA ALA A 265 23.84 -45.91 -7.33
C ALA A 265 23.43 -45.31 -5.98
N GLU A 266 22.12 -45.28 -5.80
CA GLU A 266 21.30 -46.09 -4.90
C GLU A 266 21.75 -46.19 -3.42
N ARG A 267 20.87 -45.77 -2.52
CA ARG A 267 20.19 -46.69 -1.61
C ARG A 267 19.05 -46.04 -0.82
N LEU A 268 17.95 -46.75 -0.89
CA LEU A 268 16.78 -46.76 -0.03
C LEU A 268 17.11 -46.87 1.47
N GLY A 269 16.20 -46.36 2.34
CA GLY A 269 16.20 -46.71 3.75
C GLY A 269 15.20 -45.87 4.57
N THR A 270 13.91 -46.28 4.53
CA THR A 270 12.96 -46.49 5.61
C THR A 270 12.86 -45.49 6.77
N ALA A 271 11.64 -44.98 6.97
CA ALA A 271 11.10 -44.49 8.24
C ALA A 271 11.10 -45.61 9.34
N PRO A 272 10.91 -45.31 10.64
CA PRO A 272 9.55 -45.05 11.15
C PRO A 272 9.44 -44.05 12.34
N ASN A 273 8.18 -43.60 12.52
CA ASN A 273 7.42 -43.30 13.74
C ASN A 273 8.14 -42.83 15.02
N GLU A 274 7.80 -41.62 15.49
CA GLU A 274 6.93 -41.38 16.66
C GLU A 274 6.41 -39.95 16.61
#